data_fa6abe20531f5b83c5ea808c6d107f93
#
_entry.id   fa6abe20531f5b83c5ea808c6d107f93
#
_cell.length_a   1.000
_cell.length_b   1.000
_cell.length_c   1.000
_cell.angle_alpha   90.00
_cell.angle_beta   90.00
_cell.angle_gamma   90.00
#
_symmetry.space_group_name_H-M   'P 1'
#
loop_
_entity.id
_entity.type
_entity.pdbx_description
1 polymer ?
#
loop_
_entity_poly.entity_id
_entity_poly.type
_entity_poly.pdbx_seq_one_letter_code
_entity_poly.pdbx_strand_id
1 'polypeptide(L)'
;MTRRKSFSLATTGIAGLAILGLAVASALHAAEAVGKAGAGANGEKLVPLELKLPRPLFQGTPKNIKPAPTLEKFVDKPRDPFYVPEGLVNLALNKKVTSSDTAPVIGELSMVTDDDKEGSDGSFVELGPGTQWVQIDLGKKSDIFALLVWHYHAEGRVYHDVVIQVADDADFIDNVKTVFNNDFDNSSGLGLGKQLEYIEDYRGKLIDARNAKGQPVQGRYVRLYSKGNTSNDMNHYVEVEVFGKPSK
;
A
#
# COMPACT_ATOMS: atom_id res chain seq x y z
N MET A 1 -33.18 -75.88 -18.83
CA MET A 1 -33.50 -76.21 -17.42
C MET A 1 -33.33 -74.94 -16.63
N THR A 2 -34.37 -74.16 -16.54
CA THR A 2 -35.27 -73.85 -15.44
C THR A 2 -34.59 -73.64 -14.08
N ARG A 3 -34.53 -72.40 -13.61
CA ARG A 3 -35.29 -71.93 -12.45
C ARG A 3 -35.13 -70.44 -12.16
N ARG A 4 -36.24 -69.75 -12.31
CA ARG A 4 -36.53 -68.46 -11.68
C ARG A 4 -36.61 -68.64 -10.18
N LYS A 5 -36.14 -67.63 -9.41
CA LYS A 5 -36.82 -67.27 -8.16
C LYS A 5 -36.73 -65.73 -7.98
N SER A 6 -37.91 -65.17 -7.91
CA SER A 6 -38.23 -63.84 -7.49
C SER A 6 -38.35 -63.75 -5.96
N PHE A 7 -38.51 -62.53 -5.47
CA PHE A 7 -38.92 -62.00 -4.15
C PHE A 7 -37.78 -61.20 -3.50
N SER A 8 -37.95 -60.05 -2.95
CA SER A 8 -39.12 -59.31 -2.48
C SER A 8 -38.73 -57.83 -2.27
N LEU A 9 -39.67 -56.90 -2.48
CA LEU A 9 -39.66 -55.53 -2.01
C LEU A 9 -39.49 -55.42 -0.51
N ALA A 10 -38.70 -54.50 -0.03
CA ALA A 10 -38.88 -53.85 1.26
C ALA A 10 -38.56 -52.36 1.12
N THR A 11 -39.61 -51.59 1.10
CA THR A 11 -39.67 -50.15 1.36
C THR A 11 -39.29 -49.89 2.82
N THR A 12 -38.40 -48.95 3.10
CA THR A 12 -38.57 -47.97 4.22
C THR A 12 -37.33 -47.06 4.35
N GLY A 13 -37.60 -45.78 4.51
CA GLY A 13 -36.70 -44.90 5.23
C GLY A 13 -36.18 -43.70 4.43
N ILE A 14 -37.02 -42.70 4.24
CA ILE A 14 -36.59 -41.33 3.91
C ILE A 14 -35.87 -40.80 5.13
N ALA A 15 -34.56 -40.66 5.06
CA ALA A 15 -33.78 -39.83 5.98
C ALA A 15 -33.28 -38.63 5.17
N GLY A 16 -33.89 -37.49 5.38
CA GLY A 16 -33.48 -36.23 4.79
C GLY A 16 -32.11 -35.82 5.29
N LEU A 17 -31.16 -35.86 4.39
CA LEU A 17 -29.86 -35.23 4.62
C LEU A 17 -30.00 -33.75 4.29
N ALA A 18 -30.16 -32.95 5.33
CA ALA A 18 -30.03 -31.49 5.23
C ALA A 18 -28.60 -31.17 4.86
N ILE A 19 -28.35 -30.85 3.59
CA ILE A 19 -27.09 -30.24 3.13
C ILE A 19 -27.10 -28.84 3.68
N LEU A 20 -26.38 -28.67 4.78
CA LEU A 20 -26.00 -27.35 5.28
C LEU A 20 -25.04 -26.75 4.24
N GLY A 21 -25.57 -25.94 3.34
CA GLY A 21 -24.81 -25.12 2.45
C GLY A 21 -24.00 -24.12 3.28
N LEU A 22 -22.74 -24.42 3.52
CA LEU A 22 -21.79 -23.44 4.01
C LEU A 22 -21.58 -22.44 2.88
N ALA A 23 -22.32 -21.34 2.92
CA ALA A 23 -22.03 -20.17 2.11
C ALA A 23 -20.67 -19.63 2.59
N VAL A 24 -19.61 -19.98 1.87
CA VAL A 24 -18.35 -19.26 1.95
C VAL A 24 -18.62 -17.91 1.31
N ALA A 25 -19.11 -16.98 2.11
CA ALA A 25 -19.07 -15.58 1.78
C ALA A 25 -17.59 -15.17 1.83
N SER A 26 -16.93 -15.26 0.69
CA SER A 26 -15.62 -14.64 0.48
C SER A 26 -15.83 -13.15 0.67
N ALA A 27 -15.55 -12.67 1.87
CA ALA A 27 -15.49 -11.25 2.15
C ALA A 27 -14.26 -10.65 1.43
N LEU A 28 -14.42 -10.36 0.13
CA LEU A 28 -13.65 -9.37 -0.56
C LEU A 28 -14.14 -8.00 -0.07
N HIS A 29 -13.75 -7.63 1.12
CA HIS A 29 -13.83 -6.27 1.61
C HIS A 29 -12.46 -5.87 2.13
N ALA A 30 -11.54 -5.58 1.20
CA ALA A 30 -10.63 -4.48 1.43
C ALA A 30 -11.51 -3.23 1.33
N ALA A 31 -12.32 -2.99 2.34
CA ALA A 31 -13.08 -1.76 2.44
C ALA A 31 -12.08 -0.63 2.61
N GLU A 32 -11.98 0.23 1.60
CA GLU A 32 -11.55 1.60 1.80
C GLU A 32 -12.29 2.13 3.03
N ALA A 33 -11.61 2.19 4.15
CA ALA A 33 -12.09 2.90 5.33
C ALA A 33 -11.96 4.39 5.04
N VAL A 34 -12.84 4.90 4.16
CA VAL A 34 -13.08 6.33 4.05
C VAL A 34 -13.61 6.77 5.40
N GLY A 35 -12.71 7.33 6.22
CA GLY A 35 -13.09 7.86 7.53
C GLY A 35 -14.15 8.93 7.32
N LYS A 36 -15.38 8.67 7.77
CA LYS A 36 -16.43 9.70 7.81
C LYS A 36 -16.04 10.73 8.86
N ALA A 37 -16.38 12.00 8.61
CA ALA A 37 -16.32 13.04 9.64
C ALA A 37 -17.02 12.55 10.91
N GLY A 38 -16.26 12.32 11.99
CA GLY A 38 -16.75 11.71 13.23
C GLY A 38 -15.65 11.72 14.29
N ALA A 39 -15.92 11.14 15.45
CA ALA A 39 -14.92 10.97 16.48
C ALA A 39 -13.97 9.83 16.10
N GLY A 40 -12.66 10.05 16.22
CA GLY A 40 -11.64 9.02 16.12
C GLY A 40 -11.75 7.96 17.21
N ALA A 41 -10.92 6.91 17.13
CA ALA A 41 -10.94 5.76 18.06
C ALA A 41 -10.84 6.15 19.55
N ASN A 42 -10.32 7.33 19.87
CA ASN A 42 -10.15 7.87 21.22
C ASN A 42 -11.00 9.13 21.47
N GLY A 43 -12.05 9.39 20.69
CA GLY A 43 -12.84 10.61 20.79
C GLY A 43 -12.13 11.87 20.22
N GLU A 44 -11.01 11.72 19.53
CA GLU A 44 -10.28 12.81 18.89
C GLU A 44 -11.10 13.36 17.72
N LYS A 45 -11.06 14.68 17.54
CA LYS A 45 -11.66 15.34 16.36
C LYS A 45 -10.93 14.90 15.10
N LEU A 46 -11.67 14.38 14.13
CA LEU A 46 -11.15 14.05 12.82
C LEU A 46 -11.33 15.23 11.85
N VAL A 47 -10.27 15.53 11.10
CA VAL A 47 -10.25 16.55 10.06
C VAL A 47 -9.76 15.93 8.75
N PRO A 48 -10.16 16.48 7.58
CA PRO A 48 -9.55 16.05 6.32
C PRO A 48 -8.05 16.29 6.35
N LEU A 49 -7.26 15.31 5.92
CA LEU A 49 -5.82 15.49 5.72
C LEU A 49 -5.61 16.43 4.52
N GLU A 50 -5.03 17.59 4.77
CA GLU A 50 -4.69 18.53 3.72
C GLU A 50 -3.40 18.07 3.01
N LEU A 51 -3.50 17.84 1.70
CA LEU A 51 -2.39 17.37 0.87
C LEU A 51 -2.03 18.47 -0.15
N LYS A 52 -0.75 18.79 -0.25
CA LYS A 52 -0.22 19.66 -1.28
C LYS A 52 0.23 18.81 -2.45
N LEU A 53 -0.60 18.72 -3.49
CA LEU A 53 -0.29 17.91 -4.67
C LEU A 53 0.48 18.73 -5.70
N PRO A 54 1.40 18.13 -6.46
CA PRO A 54 2.04 18.75 -7.60
C PRO A 54 1.05 18.91 -8.76
N ARG A 55 1.47 19.57 -9.82
CA ARG A 55 0.68 19.65 -11.04
C ARG A 55 0.65 18.30 -11.77
N PRO A 56 -0.46 17.96 -12.44
CA PRO A 56 -0.52 16.79 -13.31
C PRO A 56 0.48 16.91 -14.47
N LEU A 57 1.27 15.87 -14.70
CA LEU A 57 2.20 15.80 -15.83
C LEU A 57 1.58 15.05 -17.02
N PHE A 58 0.54 14.27 -16.81
CA PHE A 58 -0.31 13.70 -17.85
C PHE A 58 -1.79 13.73 -17.42
N GLN A 59 -2.68 13.51 -18.38
CA GLN A 59 -4.13 13.47 -18.14
C GLN A 59 -4.74 12.21 -18.78
N GLY A 60 -5.79 11.71 -18.14
CA GLY A 60 -6.53 10.55 -18.59
C GLY A 60 -5.83 9.21 -18.28
N THR A 61 -6.46 8.12 -18.65
CA THR A 61 -5.94 6.77 -18.40
C THR A 61 -4.78 6.44 -19.34
N PRO A 62 -3.60 6.05 -18.83
CA PRO A 62 -2.48 5.61 -19.67
C PRO A 62 -2.86 4.42 -20.55
N LYS A 63 -2.61 4.53 -21.86
CA LYS A 63 -3.00 3.51 -22.87
C LYS A 63 -2.03 2.32 -22.94
N ASN A 64 -0.82 2.51 -22.44
CA ASN A 64 0.24 1.50 -22.43
C ASN A 64 0.10 0.49 -21.31
N ILE A 65 -0.74 0.76 -20.30
CA ILE A 65 -0.96 -0.12 -19.16
C ILE A 65 -2.25 -0.91 -19.39
N LYS A 66 -2.13 -2.24 -19.42
CA LYS A 66 -3.26 -3.14 -19.59
C LYS A 66 -3.96 -3.38 -18.24
N PRO A 67 -5.30 -3.37 -18.21
CA PRO A 67 -6.03 -3.79 -17.01
C PRO A 67 -5.65 -5.22 -16.59
N ALA A 68 -5.47 -5.42 -15.30
CA ALA A 68 -5.21 -6.72 -14.68
C ALA A 68 -6.04 -6.89 -13.41
N PRO A 69 -6.37 -8.12 -12.98
CA PRO A 69 -7.10 -8.34 -11.73
C PRO A 69 -6.37 -7.83 -10.49
N THR A 70 -5.03 -7.72 -10.56
CA THR A 70 -4.15 -7.22 -9.50
C THR A 70 -3.97 -5.71 -9.53
N LEU A 71 -4.48 -5.02 -10.56
CA LEU A 71 -4.31 -3.60 -10.77
C LEU A 71 -5.59 -2.83 -10.36
N GLU A 72 -5.44 -1.78 -9.55
CA GLU A 72 -6.53 -0.87 -9.24
C GLU A 72 -7.09 -0.23 -10.52
N LYS A 73 -8.41 -0.07 -10.56
CA LYS A 73 -9.03 0.68 -11.64
C LYS A 73 -8.57 2.15 -11.55
N PHE A 74 -7.91 2.61 -12.58
CA PHE A 74 -7.53 4.02 -12.68
C PHE A 74 -8.79 4.91 -12.74
N VAL A 75 -8.84 5.92 -11.89
CA VAL A 75 -9.95 6.87 -11.82
C VAL A 75 -9.37 8.28 -11.89
N ASP A 76 -9.67 8.96 -12.98
CA ASP A 76 -9.25 10.36 -13.21
C ASP A 76 -10.23 11.34 -12.54
N LYS A 77 -10.22 11.36 -11.22
CA LYS A 77 -10.98 12.32 -10.39
C LYS A 77 -10.19 12.66 -9.13
N PRO A 78 -10.48 13.77 -8.47
CA PRO A 78 -9.92 14.08 -7.16
C PRO A 78 -10.16 12.93 -6.17
N ARG A 79 -9.20 12.72 -5.25
CA ARG A 79 -9.32 11.75 -4.16
C ARG A 79 -10.42 12.19 -3.20
N ASP A 80 -11.18 11.23 -2.70
CA ASP A 80 -12.11 11.48 -1.61
C ASP A 80 -11.36 11.95 -0.35
N PRO A 81 -11.98 12.80 0.51
CA PRO A 81 -11.31 13.27 1.73
C PRO A 81 -10.87 12.12 2.64
N PHE A 82 -9.63 12.15 3.08
CA PHE A 82 -9.08 11.20 4.03
C PHE A 82 -9.03 11.84 5.42
N TYR A 83 -9.78 11.30 6.37
CA TYR A 83 -9.93 11.88 7.70
C TYR A 83 -8.94 11.31 8.70
N VAL A 84 -8.24 12.20 9.41
CA VAL A 84 -7.21 11.91 10.41
C VAL A 84 -7.40 12.75 11.66
N PRO A 85 -6.79 12.39 12.82
CA PRO A 85 -6.77 13.29 13.97
C PRO A 85 -6.15 14.65 13.63
N GLU A 86 -6.70 15.71 14.21
CA GLU A 86 -6.18 17.07 14.05
C GLU A 86 -4.73 17.18 14.54
N GLY A 87 -3.91 17.99 13.85
CA GLY A 87 -2.54 18.31 14.26
C GLY A 87 -1.47 17.32 13.82
N LEU A 88 -1.75 16.47 12.81
CA LEU A 88 -0.70 15.67 12.18
C LEU A 88 0.24 16.58 11.36
N VAL A 89 1.50 16.19 11.29
CA VAL A 89 2.54 16.85 10.49
C VAL A 89 3.26 15.83 9.62
N ASN A 90 3.91 16.28 8.54
CA ASN A 90 4.82 15.43 7.79
C ASN A 90 6.10 15.19 8.62
N LEU A 91 6.22 13.99 9.18
CA LEU A 91 7.36 13.59 10.01
C LEU A 91 8.61 13.28 9.19
N ALA A 92 8.46 13.04 7.88
CA ALA A 92 9.55 12.68 6.99
C ALA A 92 10.30 13.91 6.44
N LEU A 93 9.71 15.09 6.52
CA LEU A 93 10.27 16.31 5.92
C LEU A 93 11.73 16.54 6.33
N ASN A 94 12.64 16.60 5.35
CA ASN A 94 14.09 16.77 5.51
C ASN A 94 14.75 15.74 6.44
N LYS A 95 14.20 14.53 6.51
CA LYS A 95 14.79 13.44 7.29
C LYS A 95 15.87 12.72 6.52
N LYS A 96 16.77 12.08 7.29
CA LYS A 96 17.83 11.26 6.71
C LYS A 96 17.23 10.06 5.99
N VAL A 97 17.63 9.88 4.75
CA VAL A 97 17.29 8.72 3.91
C VAL A 97 18.54 7.88 3.67
N THR A 98 18.40 6.58 3.69
CA THR A 98 19.39 5.58 3.25
C THR A 98 18.72 4.63 2.26
N SER A 99 19.50 3.88 1.49
CA SER A 99 18.96 2.91 0.53
C SER A 99 19.81 1.63 0.48
N SER A 100 19.23 0.59 -0.13
CA SER A 100 19.96 -0.65 -0.46
C SER A 100 21.00 -0.43 -1.53
N ASP A 101 20.75 0.49 -2.47
CA ASP A 101 21.70 0.92 -3.48
C ASP A 101 22.56 2.06 -2.92
N THR A 102 23.84 1.80 -2.73
CA THR A 102 24.76 2.77 -2.15
C THR A 102 25.25 3.83 -3.14
N ALA A 103 24.90 3.67 -4.42
CA ALA A 103 25.28 4.57 -5.51
C ALA A 103 24.10 4.76 -6.48
N PRO A 104 23.10 5.56 -6.10
CA PRO A 104 21.94 5.83 -6.97
C PRO A 104 22.40 6.25 -8.38
N VAL A 105 21.68 5.80 -9.40
CA VAL A 105 21.98 6.06 -10.80
C VAL A 105 21.70 7.53 -11.16
N ILE A 106 20.61 8.07 -10.57
CA ILE A 106 20.19 9.47 -10.73
C ILE A 106 19.80 10.02 -9.36
N GLY A 107 20.08 11.30 -9.13
CA GLY A 107 19.63 12.06 -7.98
C GLY A 107 20.34 11.72 -6.67
N GLU A 108 19.87 12.34 -5.61
CA GLU A 108 20.38 12.23 -4.26
C GLU A 108 19.28 11.73 -3.31
N LEU A 109 19.62 10.87 -2.35
CA LEU A 109 18.62 10.29 -1.43
C LEU A 109 17.83 11.33 -0.62
N SER A 110 18.39 12.53 -0.43
CA SER A 110 17.68 13.63 0.23
C SER A 110 16.45 14.12 -0.51
N MET A 111 16.37 13.89 -1.83
CA MET A 111 15.20 14.24 -2.65
C MET A 111 13.93 13.48 -2.26
N VAL A 112 14.08 12.33 -1.60
CA VAL A 112 12.92 11.50 -1.18
C VAL A 112 12.09 12.16 -0.08
N THR A 113 12.59 13.23 0.57
CA THR A 113 11.94 13.87 1.71
C THR A 113 12.07 15.40 1.71
N ASP A 114 12.33 16.03 0.56
CA ASP A 114 12.63 17.48 0.46
C ASP A 114 11.39 18.37 0.15
N ASP A 115 10.21 17.76 0.06
CA ASP A 115 8.91 18.38 -0.30
C ASP A 115 8.78 18.73 -1.81
N ASP A 116 9.74 18.34 -2.66
CA ASP A 116 9.61 18.44 -4.12
C ASP A 116 8.91 17.20 -4.69
N LYS A 117 7.70 17.39 -5.17
CA LYS A 117 6.82 16.33 -5.70
C LYS A 117 6.63 16.43 -7.20
N GLU A 118 7.38 17.29 -7.89
CA GLU A 118 7.13 17.60 -9.31
C GLU A 118 7.36 16.37 -10.22
N GLY A 119 8.22 15.43 -9.87
CA GLY A 119 8.43 14.18 -10.61
C GLY A 119 8.99 14.37 -12.03
N SER A 120 9.51 15.56 -12.33
CA SER A 120 10.21 15.86 -13.58
C SER A 120 11.68 15.46 -13.50
N ASP A 121 12.39 15.55 -14.61
CA ASP A 121 13.83 15.29 -14.66
C ASP A 121 14.57 16.14 -13.63
N GLY A 122 15.32 15.49 -12.75
CA GLY A 122 16.07 16.13 -11.66
C GLY A 122 15.35 16.18 -10.31
N SER A 123 14.08 15.77 -10.23
CA SER A 123 13.29 15.76 -8.98
C SER A 123 13.04 14.34 -8.47
N PHE A 124 13.90 13.36 -8.75
CA PHE A 124 13.76 11.99 -8.27
C PHE A 124 15.11 11.30 -8.07
N VAL A 125 15.12 10.28 -7.24
CA VAL A 125 16.24 9.35 -7.13
C VAL A 125 15.94 8.08 -7.93
N GLU A 126 16.89 7.59 -8.73
CA GLU A 126 16.82 6.32 -9.43
C GLU A 126 17.79 5.33 -8.81
N LEU A 127 17.29 4.20 -8.33
CA LEU A 127 18.06 3.07 -7.84
C LEU A 127 18.11 1.97 -8.90
N GLY A 128 19.15 1.15 -8.83
CA GLY A 128 19.41 0.05 -9.75
C GLY A 128 18.28 -0.98 -9.81
N PRO A 129 18.40 -1.99 -10.70
CA PRO A 129 17.41 -3.03 -10.90
C PRO A 129 17.33 -4.00 -9.70
N GLY A 130 16.30 -4.85 -9.73
CA GLY A 130 15.99 -5.81 -8.65
C GLY A 130 15.21 -5.19 -7.51
N THR A 131 15.09 -5.93 -6.40
CA THR A 131 14.42 -5.40 -5.21
C THR A 131 15.32 -4.37 -4.53
N GLN A 132 14.90 -3.11 -4.54
CA GLN A 132 15.57 -2.01 -3.88
C GLN A 132 14.69 -1.42 -2.79
N TRP A 133 15.31 -0.67 -1.86
CA TRP A 133 14.55 0.06 -0.85
C TRP A 133 15.19 1.43 -0.55
N VAL A 134 14.33 2.35 -0.12
CA VAL A 134 14.70 3.56 0.60
C VAL A 134 14.21 3.48 2.04
N GLN A 135 14.97 4.04 2.98
CA GLN A 135 14.63 4.03 4.40
C GLN A 135 14.78 5.41 5.00
N ILE A 136 13.72 5.85 5.68
CA ILE A 136 13.63 7.15 6.33
C ILE A 136 13.77 6.97 7.85
N ASP A 137 14.68 7.69 8.49
CA ASP A 137 14.77 7.79 9.95
C ASP A 137 13.98 9.00 10.44
N LEU A 138 12.81 8.79 11.03
CA LEU A 138 11.99 9.86 11.59
C LEU A 138 12.63 10.57 12.80
N GLY A 139 13.76 10.04 13.29
CA GLY A 139 14.54 10.57 14.42
C GLY A 139 14.03 10.11 15.78
N LYS A 140 12.76 9.77 15.91
CA LYS A 140 12.16 9.25 17.14
C LYS A 140 10.95 8.39 16.82
N LYS A 141 10.57 7.52 17.76
CA LYS A 141 9.33 6.73 17.65
C LYS A 141 8.14 7.66 17.56
N SER A 142 7.26 7.38 16.64
CA SER A 142 6.11 8.23 16.29
C SER A 142 4.87 7.40 16.03
N ASP A 143 3.71 8.02 16.23
CA ASP A 143 2.40 7.50 15.86
C ASP A 143 2.13 7.93 14.41
N ILE A 144 2.16 6.97 13.48
CA ILE A 144 2.00 7.18 12.04
C ILE A 144 0.58 6.80 11.65
N PHE A 145 -0.14 7.73 11.01
CA PHE A 145 -1.53 7.57 10.60
C PHE A 145 -1.68 7.34 9.10
N ALA A 146 -0.83 7.98 8.30
CA ALA A 146 -0.87 7.84 6.85
C ALA A 146 0.51 8.05 6.24
N LEU A 147 0.70 7.47 5.06
CA LEU A 147 1.83 7.77 4.18
C LEU A 147 1.29 8.24 2.83
N LEU A 148 2.03 9.12 2.17
CA LEU A 148 1.77 9.49 0.80
C LEU A 148 3.08 9.33 0.03
N VAL A 149 3.06 8.51 -1.01
CA VAL A 149 4.25 8.08 -1.73
C VAL A 149 4.13 8.44 -3.19
N TRP A 150 5.15 9.05 -3.75
CA TRP A 150 5.31 9.25 -5.18
C TRP A 150 6.55 8.53 -5.66
N HIS A 151 6.34 7.56 -6.54
CA HIS A 151 7.36 7.12 -7.47
C HIS A 151 7.34 8.04 -8.69
N TYR A 152 8.18 7.78 -9.71
CA TYR A 152 8.17 8.59 -10.92
C TYR A 152 6.79 8.57 -11.59
N HIS A 153 6.20 9.74 -11.73
CA HIS A 153 4.81 9.92 -12.17
C HIS A 153 4.64 10.89 -13.36
N ALA A 154 5.73 11.26 -14.03
CA ALA A 154 5.64 12.04 -15.26
C ALA A 154 5.02 11.22 -16.41
N GLU A 155 5.07 9.90 -16.30
CA GLU A 155 4.39 8.94 -17.14
C GLU A 155 3.62 7.96 -16.26
N GLY A 156 2.47 7.49 -16.75
CA GLY A 156 1.74 6.44 -16.04
C GLY A 156 2.56 5.15 -16.02
N ARG A 157 3.01 4.74 -14.84
CA ARG A 157 3.75 3.50 -14.59
C ARG A 157 3.09 2.72 -13.46
N VAL A 158 3.36 1.42 -13.40
CA VAL A 158 3.03 0.57 -12.25
C VAL A 158 4.35 0.05 -11.71
N TYR A 159 4.61 0.28 -10.42
CA TYR A 159 5.76 -0.30 -9.74
C TYR A 159 5.38 -1.65 -9.14
N HIS A 160 6.30 -2.61 -9.28
CA HIS A 160 6.08 -3.98 -8.85
C HIS A 160 6.63 -4.20 -7.44
N ASP A 161 6.01 -5.13 -6.72
CA ASP A 161 6.43 -5.58 -5.39
C ASP A 161 6.65 -4.43 -4.41
N VAL A 162 5.76 -3.45 -4.44
CA VAL A 162 5.81 -2.35 -3.49
C VAL A 162 5.42 -2.87 -2.12
N VAL A 163 6.37 -2.80 -1.18
CA VAL A 163 6.16 -3.18 0.22
C VAL A 163 6.61 -2.03 1.11
N ILE A 164 5.77 -1.64 2.07
CA ILE A 164 6.10 -0.58 3.02
C ILE A 164 6.01 -1.11 4.42
N GLN A 165 7.11 -0.95 5.15
CA GLN A 165 7.26 -1.41 6.52
C GLN A 165 7.63 -0.28 7.46
N VAL A 166 7.21 -0.42 8.71
CA VAL A 166 7.56 0.47 9.83
C VAL A 166 8.21 -0.38 10.91
N ALA A 167 9.31 0.10 11.51
CA ALA A 167 10.03 -0.60 12.55
C ALA A 167 10.53 0.35 13.65
N ASP A 168 10.94 -0.22 14.80
CA ASP A 168 11.54 0.54 15.88
C ASP A 168 13.06 0.73 15.70
N ASP A 169 13.71 -0.16 14.94
CA ASP A 169 15.16 -0.17 14.69
C ASP A 169 15.51 -0.08 13.20
N ALA A 170 16.75 0.34 12.91
CA ALA A 170 17.24 0.57 11.56
C ALA A 170 17.46 -0.73 10.75
N ASP A 171 17.61 -1.85 11.43
CA ASP A 171 17.87 -3.15 10.79
C ASP A 171 16.58 -3.91 10.47
N PHE A 172 15.42 -3.37 10.89
CA PHE A 172 14.09 -3.97 10.68
C PHE A 172 13.98 -5.35 11.32
N ILE A 173 14.39 -5.45 12.58
CA ILE A 173 14.31 -6.66 13.41
C ILE A 173 13.18 -6.52 14.42
N ASP A 174 13.09 -5.36 15.10
CA ASP A 174 12.17 -5.13 16.20
C ASP A 174 10.87 -4.46 15.74
N ASN A 175 9.74 -5.04 16.14
CA ASN A 175 8.39 -4.50 15.96
C ASN A 175 8.07 -4.12 14.50
N VAL A 176 8.56 -4.92 13.54
CA VAL A 176 8.32 -4.70 12.10
C VAL A 176 6.85 -4.89 11.79
N LYS A 177 6.24 -3.92 11.12
CA LYS A 177 4.86 -3.92 10.67
C LYS A 177 4.76 -3.54 9.21
N THR A 178 4.19 -4.40 8.40
CA THR A 178 3.88 -4.11 7.00
C THR A 178 2.57 -3.34 6.95
N VAL A 179 2.60 -2.13 6.40
CA VAL A 179 1.45 -1.23 6.24
C VAL A 179 0.90 -1.24 4.82
N PHE A 180 1.71 -1.64 3.84
CA PHE A 180 1.31 -1.85 2.46
C PHE A 180 2.12 -2.98 1.85
N ASN A 181 1.48 -3.84 1.03
CA ASN A 181 2.17 -4.88 0.29
C ASN A 181 1.32 -5.33 -0.91
N ASN A 182 1.80 -5.09 -2.14
CA ASN A 182 1.18 -5.56 -3.38
C ASN A 182 1.97 -6.65 -4.10
N ASP A 183 2.94 -7.29 -3.42
CA ASP A 183 3.73 -8.42 -3.92
C ASP A 183 2.92 -9.72 -3.83
N PHE A 184 2.15 -10.03 -4.86
CA PHE A 184 1.21 -11.17 -4.86
C PHE A 184 1.89 -12.54 -4.93
N ASP A 185 3.11 -12.62 -5.43
CA ASP A 185 3.84 -13.88 -5.59
C ASP A 185 4.97 -14.07 -4.56
N ASN A 186 5.13 -13.07 -3.66
CA ASN A 186 6.21 -13.02 -2.69
C ASN A 186 7.61 -13.05 -3.31
N SER A 187 7.76 -12.45 -4.48
CA SER A 187 9.04 -12.42 -5.20
C SER A 187 10.07 -11.50 -4.54
N SER A 188 9.63 -10.57 -3.69
CA SER A 188 10.49 -9.76 -2.84
C SER A 188 10.97 -10.50 -1.57
N GLY A 189 10.31 -11.61 -1.19
CA GLY A 189 10.60 -12.35 0.04
C GLY A 189 10.05 -11.69 1.33
N LEU A 190 9.20 -10.66 1.20
CA LEU A 190 8.67 -9.88 2.33
C LEU A 190 7.25 -10.27 2.73
N GLY A 191 6.75 -11.39 2.21
CA GLY A 191 5.42 -11.92 2.46
C GLY A 191 4.44 -11.63 1.33
N LEU A 192 3.38 -12.45 1.24
CA LEU A 192 2.34 -12.31 0.22
C LEU A 192 1.55 -11.01 0.39
N GLY A 193 1.47 -10.23 -0.69
CA GLY A 193 0.70 -9.00 -0.78
C GLY A 193 -0.82 -9.25 -0.84
N LYS A 194 -1.57 -8.23 -0.43
CA LYS A 194 -3.04 -8.22 -0.47
C LYS A 194 -3.61 -6.94 -1.08
N GLN A 195 -2.80 -5.90 -1.17
CA GLN A 195 -3.18 -4.64 -1.78
C GLN A 195 -2.95 -4.71 -3.29
N LEU A 196 -3.77 -4.00 -4.05
CA LEU A 196 -3.64 -3.94 -5.49
C LEU A 196 -2.44 -3.07 -5.91
N GLU A 197 -1.84 -3.40 -7.03
CA GLU A 197 -0.97 -2.51 -7.78
C GLU A 197 -1.75 -1.26 -8.20
N TYR A 198 -1.07 -0.19 -8.52
CA TYR A 198 -1.70 1.07 -8.91
C TYR A 198 -0.88 1.79 -9.98
N ILE A 199 -1.55 2.63 -10.74
CA ILE A 199 -0.88 3.49 -11.73
C ILE A 199 -0.45 4.76 -11.02
N GLU A 200 0.85 5.04 -11.09
CA GLU A 200 1.42 6.28 -10.55
C GLU A 200 0.89 7.50 -11.31
N ASP A 201 0.52 8.52 -10.55
CA ASP A 201 0.16 9.83 -11.06
C ASP A 201 0.51 10.94 -10.05
N TYR A 202 0.25 12.18 -10.42
CA TYR A 202 0.55 13.36 -9.59
C TYR A 202 -0.07 13.32 -8.18
N ARG A 203 -1.08 12.49 -7.93
CA ARG A 203 -1.74 12.38 -6.63
C ARG A 203 -0.95 11.55 -5.63
N GLY A 204 0.01 10.75 -6.10
CA GLY A 204 0.74 9.78 -5.30
C GLY A 204 -0.16 8.68 -4.73
N LYS A 205 0.40 7.69 -4.05
CA LYS A 205 -0.36 6.63 -3.36
C LYS A 205 -0.54 6.99 -1.89
N LEU A 206 -1.78 7.28 -1.51
CA LEU A 206 -2.14 7.47 -0.10
C LEU A 206 -2.39 6.10 0.56
N ILE A 207 -1.72 5.87 1.67
CA ILE A 207 -1.75 4.62 2.41
C ILE A 207 -2.26 4.91 3.83
N ASP A 208 -3.35 4.27 4.23
CA ASP A 208 -3.82 4.29 5.61
C ASP A 208 -2.94 3.35 6.45
N ALA A 209 -2.12 3.91 7.34
CA ALA A 209 -1.24 3.15 8.22
C ALA A 209 -1.92 2.70 9.52
N ARG A 210 -3.19 3.03 9.71
CA ARG A 210 -3.94 2.63 10.90
C ARG A 210 -4.37 1.16 10.83
N ASN A 211 -4.45 0.54 11.96
CA ASN A 211 -5.05 -0.79 12.07
C ASN A 211 -6.59 -0.73 11.92
N ALA A 212 -7.25 -1.89 11.90
CA ALA A 212 -8.71 -2.00 11.76
C ALA A 212 -9.51 -1.30 12.89
N LYS A 213 -8.86 -0.92 13.99
CA LYS A 213 -9.45 -0.14 15.09
C LYS A 213 -9.19 1.36 14.95
N GLY A 214 -8.61 1.82 13.84
CA GLY A 214 -8.27 3.22 13.63
C GLY A 214 -7.05 3.72 14.41
N GLN A 215 -6.29 2.83 15.03
CA GLN A 215 -5.10 3.19 15.80
C GLN A 215 -3.87 3.29 14.89
N PRO A 216 -2.97 4.27 15.11
CA PRO A 216 -1.79 4.46 14.30
C PRO A 216 -0.82 3.28 14.43
N VAL A 217 -0.01 3.07 13.40
CA VAL A 217 1.18 2.26 13.53
C VAL A 217 2.29 3.06 14.24
N GLN A 218 3.06 2.40 15.07
CA GLN A 218 4.16 3.04 15.81
C GLN A 218 5.50 2.52 15.30
N GLY A 219 6.45 3.44 15.12
CA GLY A 219 7.82 3.13 14.79
C GLY A 219 8.65 4.38 14.56
N ARG A 220 9.97 4.20 14.42
CA ARG A 220 10.93 5.25 14.11
C ARG A 220 11.37 5.24 12.66
N TYR A 221 11.46 4.05 12.06
CA TYR A 221 11.97 3.86 10.70
C TYR A 221 10.84 3.46 9.77
N VAL A 222 10.85 4.04 8.57
CA VAL A 222 9.94 3.67 7.48
C VAL A 222 10.79 3.20 6.31
N ARG A 223 10.55 1.98 5.82
CA ARG A 223 11.26 1.42 4.67
C ARG A 223 10.28 1.08 3.57
N LEU A 224 10.58 1.54 2.36
CA LEU A 224 9.77 1.33 1.17
C LEU A 224 10.59 0.52 0.18
N TYR A 225 10.04 -0.59 -0.27
CA TYR A 225 10.64 -1.48 -1.26
C TYR A 225 9.89 -1.36 -2.59
N SER A 226 10.59 -1.60 -3.70
CA SER A 226 10.03 -1.80 -5.03
C SER A 226 10.97 -2.68 -5.86
N LYS A 227 10.45 -3.22 -6.99
CA LYS A 227 11.21 -4.14 -7.85
C LYS A 227 10.93 -3.85 -9.32
N GLY A 228 11.45 -2.71 -9.80
CA GLY A 228 11.21 -2.25 -11.16
C GLY A 228 9.78 -1.78 -11.39
N ASN A 229 9.46 -1.53 -12.65
CA ASN A 229 8.16 -1.00 -13.06
C ASN A 229 7.81 -1.42 -14.50
N THR A 230 6.62 -1.08 -14.97
CA THR A 230 6.14 -1.44 -16.31
C THR A 230 6.94 -0.86 -17.48
N SER A 231 7.83 0.10 -17.24
CA SER A 231 8.65 0.75 -18.29
C SER A 231 10.10 0.25 -18.31
N ASN A 232 10.67 -0.10 -17.13
CA ASN A 232 12.04 -0.59 -16.99
C ASN A 232 12.23 -1.31 -15.65
N ASP A 233 13.42 -1.87 -15.42
CA ASP A 233 13.75 -2.61 -14.20
C ASP A 233 14.23 -1.70 -13.06
N MET A 234 14.24 -0.36 -13.24
CA MET A 234 14.75 0.59 -12.28
C MET A 234 13.70 0.98 -11.25
N ASN A 235 14.16 1.45 -10.10
CA ASN A 235 13.33 1.87 -8.99
C ASN A 235 13.47 3.39 -8.77
N HIS A 236 12.38 4.12 -8.77
CA HIS A 236 12.40 5.58 -8.68
C HIS A 236 11.58 6.04 -7.49
N TYR A 237 12.08 7.01 -6.75
CA TYR A 237 11.36 7.67 -5.68
C TYR A 237 11.44 9.19 -5.87
N VAL A 238 10.29 9.85 -5.89
CA VAL A 238 10.18 11.32 -5.97
C VAL A 238 10.07 11.88 -4.56
N GLU A 239 9.03 11.50 -3.82
CA GLU A 239 8.79 12.01 -2.48
C GLU A 239 8.03 10.99 -1.62
N VAL A 240 8.32 11.00 -0.32
CA VAL A 240 7.59 10.24 0.69
C VAL A 240 7.22 11.15 1.85
N GLU A 241 5.93 11.35 2.05
CA GLU A 241 5.40 12.03 3.22
C GLU A 241 4.89 11.01 4.25
N VAL A 242 5.17 11.25 5.51
CA VAL A 242 4.73 10.42 6.64
C VAL A 242 3.95 11.28 7.63
N PHE A 243 2.64 11.13 7.65
CA PHE A 243 1.76 11.93 8.49
C PHE A 243 1.56 11.30 9.84
N GLY A 244 1.96 12.03 10.87
CA GLY A 244 1.92 11.51 12.23
C GLY A 244 2.21 12.57 13.29
N LYS A 245 2.40 12.07 14.51
CA LYS A 245 2.82 12.84 15.68
C LYS A 245 3.81 12.03 16.51
N PRO A 246 4.71 12.66 17.27
CA PRO A 246 5.58 11.92 18.20
C PRO A 246 4.76 11.05 19.14
N SER A 247 5.18 9.81 19.34
CA SER A 247 4.57 8.95 20.37
C SER A 247 4.81 9.56 21.76
N LYS A 248 3.82 9.45 22.63
CA LYS A 248 3.90 9.91 24.03
C LYS A 248 4.81 9.01 24.85
#